data_feca1eb79b499d1377fd47082cd99205
#
_entry.id   feca1eb79b499d1377fd47082cd99205
#
_cell.length_a   1.000
_cell.length_b   1.000
_cell.length_c   1.000
_cell.angle_alpha   90.00
_cell.angle_beta   90.00
_cell.angle_gamma   90.00
#
_symmetry.space_group_name_H-M   'P 1'
#
loop_
_entity.id
_entity.type
_entity.pdbx_description
1 polymer ?
#
loop_
_entity_poly.entity_id
_entity_poly.type
_entity_poly.pdbx_seq_one_letter_code
_entity_poly.pdbx_strand_id
1 'polypeptide(L)'
;MLKTEDLKESAARAALDLVEDGMQLGLGTGSTAARFVDALGERVAQGLRVVCVPTSEVTRVQAEGLGIPLTTLDETPRLDLTVDGADEIDDQLRLIKGGGGALLREKIVATASDRMVVIADESKVVTTLGAYPLPVEVVRFGLLATMRLIEAIAVETGCHGEIKLRPGKGDAPFVTDQGNLIVDCAFGAIPEPEVLAFALKRIPGVVEHGLFLGIADLAIVAGSGGVNLLRRAGA
;
A
#
# COMPACT_ATOMS: atom_id res chain seq x y z
N MET A 1 22.91 10.51 12.12
CA MET A 1 21.72 10.23 11.28
C MET A 1 21.05 8.99 11.82
N LEU A 2 19.75 9.05 12.10
CA LEU A 2 18.97 7.85 12.43
C LEU A 2 19.01 6.89 11.24
N LYS A 3 19.03 5.60 11.51
CA LYS A 3 18.97 4.59 10.45
C LYS A 3 17.54 4.53 9.91
N THR A 4 17.36 4.16 8.65
CA THR A 4 16.02 4.01 8.03
C THR A 4 15.12 3.08 8.83
N GLU A 5 15.66 2.03 9.44
CA GLU A 5 14.92 1.10 10.29
C GLU A 5 14.39 1.79 11.57
N ASP A 6 15.16 2.71 12.17
CA ASP A 6 14.73 3.47 13.34
C ASP A 6 13.58 4.43 12.99
N LEU A 7 13.59 4.99 11.76
CA LEU A 7 12.52 5.85 11.26
C LEU A 7 11.23 5.06 11.04
N LYS A 8 11.30 3.87 10.43
CA LYS A 8 10.14 2.99 10.25
C LYS A 8 9.50 2.61 11.57
N GLU A 9 10.33 2.24 12.56
CA GLU A 9 9.88 1.93 13.92
C GLU A 9 9.18 3.13 14.57
N SER A 10 9.75 4.35 14.41
CA SER A 10 9.16 5.57 14.98
C SER A 10 7.80 5.88 14.36
N ALA A 11 7.64 5.76 13.03
CA ALA A 11 6.35 5.95 12.37
C ALA A 11 5.32 4.90 12.80
N ALA A 12 5.73 3.64 12.90
CA ALA A 12 4.89 2.53 13.32
C ALA A 12 4.35 2.72 14.75
N ARG A 13 5.23 3.08 15.70
CA ARG A 13 4.83 3.35 17.09
C ARG A 13 3.90 4.56 17.21
N ALA A 14 4.13 5.61 16.46
CA ALA A 14 3.23 6.77 16.44
C ALA A 14 1.83 6.42 15.89
N ALA A 15 1.74 5.51 14.91
CA ALA A 15 0.45 5.02 14.43
C ALA A 15 -0.29 4.15 15.47
N LEU A 16 0.45 3.44 16.33
CA LEU A 16 -0.13 2.61 17.38
C LEU A 16 -0.90 3.45 18.43
N ASP A 17 -0.56 4.72 18.61
CA ASP A 17 -1.28 5.65 19.50
C ASP A 17 -2.71 5.96 18.99
N LEU A 18 -3.02 5.63 17.74
CA LEU A 18 -4.36 5.78 17.16
C LEU A 18 -5.23 4.54 17.37
N VAL A 19 -4.68 3.45 17.88
CA VAL A 19 -5.40 2.20 18.10
C VAL A 19 -6.04 2.18 19.48
N GLU A 20 -7.35 2.01 19.50
CA GLU A 20 -8.16 1.91 20.72
C GLU A 20 -8.67 0.49 20.95
N ASP A 21 -9.02 0.19 22.20
CA ASP A 21 -9.55 -1.12 22.58
C ASP A 21 -10.89 -1.41 21.90
N GLY A 22 -11.01 -2.59 21.32
CA GLY A 22 -12.21 -3.02 20.59
C GLY A 22 -12.22 -2.71 19.10
N MET A 23 -11.21 -1.99 18.58
CA MET A 23 -11.15 -1.65 17.14
C MET A 23 -10.99 -2.86 16.23
N GLN A 24 -11.57 -2.73 15.03
CA GLN A 24 -11.41 -3.60 13.88
C GLN A 24 -10.39 -2.97 12.93
N LEU A 25 -9.24 -3.65 12.71
CA LEU A 25 -8.10 -3.04 12.04
C LEU A 25 -7.75 -3.73 10.71
N GLY A 26 -7.34 -2.94 9.72
CA GLY A 26 -6.62 -3.41 8.55
C GLY A 26 -5.11 -3.37 8.80
N LEU A 27 -4.44 -4.50 8.56
CA LEU A 27 -2.99 -4.62 8.70
C LEU A 27 -2.31 -4.63 7.34
N GLY A 28 -1.57 -3.57 7.07
CA GLY A 28 -0.83 -3.37 5.83
C GLY A 28 0.30 -4.36 5.58
N THR A 29 0.94 -4.21 4.44
CA THR A 29 2.05 -5.05 3.97
C THR A 29 3.30 -4.22 3.71
N GLY A 30 4.47 -4.79 3.96
CA GLY A 30 5.77 -4.16 3.71
C GLY A 30 6.56 -3.88 4.99
N SER A 31 7.80 -3.41 4.83
CA SER A 31 8.76 -3.32 5.93
C SER A 31 8.35 -2.35 7.06
N THR A 32 7.65 -1.25 6.74
CA THR A 32 7.15 -0.32 7.77
C THR A 32 5.90 -0.87 8.43
N ALA A 33 4.97 -1.44 7.65
CA ALA A 33 3.76 -2.08 8.17
C ALA A 33 4.11 -3.26 9.10
N ALA A 34 5.15 -4.04 8.78
CA ALA A 34 5.61 -5.12 9.64
C ALA A 34 6.02 -4.61 11.04
N ARG A 35 6.67 -3.44 11.15
CA ARG A 35 6.99 -2.82 12.46
C ARG A 35 5.73 -2.45 13.25
N PHE A 36 4.69 -1.98 12.54
CA PHE A 36 3.40 -1.71 13.19
C PHE A 36 2.76 -3.01 13.70
N VAL A 37 2.79 -4.09 12.93
CA VAL A 37 2.24 -5.39 13.33
C VAL A 37 3.01 -5.95 14.55
N ASP A 38 4.35 -5.82 14.59
CA ASP A 38 5.17 -6.22 15.75
C ASP A 38 4.75 -5.42 17.00
N ALA A 39 4.67 -4.09 16.91
CA ALA A 39 4.29 -3.23 18.02
C ALA A 39 2.83 -3.45 18.48
N LEU A 40 1.91 -3.74 17.54
CA LEU A 40 0.55 -4.13 17.87
C LEU A 40 0.50 -5.45 18.62
N GLY A 41 1.30 -6.44 18.21
CA GLY A 41 1.42 -7.73 18.91
C GLY A 41 1.87 -7.57 20.37
N GLU A 42 2.83 -6.66 20.64
CA GLU A 42 3.25 -6.31 22.00
C GLU A 42 2.06 -5.78 22.85
N ARG A 43 1.21 -4.91 22.27
CA ARG A 43 0.04 -4.35 22.94
C ARG A 43 -1.07 -5.39 23.15
N VAL A 44 -1.28 -6.29 22.18
CA VAL A 44 -2.23 -7.41 22.31
C VAL A 44 -1.79 -8.35 23.44
N ALA A 45 -0.50 -8.68 23.53
CA ALA A 45 0.04 -9.48 24.64
C ALA A 45 -0.12 -8.80 26.03
N GLN A 46 -0.25 -7.46 26.07
CA GLN A 46 -0.52 -6.66 27.26
C GLN A 46 -2.04 -6.47 27.54
N GLY A 47 -2.91 -7.06 26.73
CA GLY A 47 -4.35 -7.08 26.96
C GLY A 47 -5.18 -6.14 26.07
N LEU A 48 -4.59 -5.46 25.06
CA LEU A 48 -5.33 -4.73 24.05
C LEU A 48 -6.20 -5.72 23.25
N ARG A 49 -7.48 -5.41 23.11
CA ARG A 49 -8.43 -6.22 22.36
C ARG A 49 -8.68 -5.60 20.99
N VAL A 50 -8.30 -6.27 19.94
CA VAL A 50 -8.56 -5.88 18.54
C VAL A 50 -8.86 -7.13 17.72
N VAL A 51 -9.48 -6.92 16.56
CA VAL A 51 -9.65 -7.96 15.53
C VAL A 51 -9.16 -7.39 14.21
N CYS A 52 -8.36 -8.17 13.47
CA CYS A 52 -7.59 -7.61 12.37
C CYS A 52 -7.80 -8.36 11.04
N VAL A 53 -7.76 -7.62 9.93
CA VAL A 53 -7.77 -8.15 8.56
C VAL A 53 -6.41 -7.87 7.91
N PRO A 54 -5.61 -8.88 7.59
CA PRO A 54 -4.30 -8.70 6.95
C PRO A 54 -4.46 -8.50 5.43
N THR A 55 -3.61 -7.64 4.86
CA THR A 55 -3.61 -7.32 3.42
C THR A 55 -2.79 -8.30 2.57
N SER A 56 -2.09 -9.26 3.19
CA SER A 56 -1.30 -10.30 2.50
C SER A 56 -1.11 -11.54 3.35
N GLU A 57 -0.72 -12.64 2.70
CA GLU A 57 -0.37 -13.88 3.40
C GLU A 57 0.86 -13.69 4.30
N VAL A 58 1.82 -12.86 3.91
CA VAL A 58 2.99 -12.54 4.74
C VAL A 58 2.55 -11.84 6.02
N THR A 59 1.69 -10.84 5.95
CA THR A 59 1.15 -10.13 7.12
C THR A 59 0.28 -11.05 7.97
N ARG A 60 -0.52 -11.93 7.35
CA ARG A 60 -1.33 -12.92 8.07
C ARG A 60 -0.46 -13.82 8.95
N VAL A 61 0.59 -14.41 8.37
CA VAL A 61 1.52 -15.29 9.10
C VAL A 61 2.23 -14.56 10.23
N GLN A 62 2.67 -13.31 10.01
CA GLN A 62 3.29 -12.50 11.06
C GLN A 62 2.32 -12.25 12.22
N ALA A 63 1.10 -11.80 11.92
CA ALA A 63 0.09 -11.48 12.93
C ALA A 63 -0.33 -12.72 13.75
N GLU A 64 -0.53 -13.87 13.08
CA GLU A 64 -0.81 -15.14 13.77
C GLU A 64 0.33 -15.55 14.71
N GLY A 65 1.58 -15.39 14.28
CA GLY A 65 2.77 -15.69 15.08
C GLY A 65 2.89 -14.82 16.33
N LEU A 66 2.29 -13.63 16.32
CA LEU A 66 2.23 -12.69 17.44
C LEU A 66 0.96 -12.83 18.29
N GLY A 67 0.07 -13.78 17.96
CA GLY A 67 -1.19 -13.99 18.67
C GLY A 67 -2.22 -12.89 18.47
N ILE A 68 -2.12 -12.08 17.39
CA ILE A 68 -3.10 -11.07 17.05
C ILE A 68 -4.36 -11.76 16.50
N PRO A 69 -5.56 -11.50 17.05
CA PRO A 69 -6.81 -12.07 16.54
C PRO A 69 -7.10 -11.62 15.11
N LEU A 70 -7.33 -12.58 14.20
CA LEU A 70 -7.62 -12.31 12.80
C LEU A 70 -9.07 -12.65 12.43
N THR A 71 -9.57 -11.94 11.43
CA THR A 71 -10.86 -12.15 10.78
C THR A 71 -10.75 -11.92 9.27
N THR A 72 -11.85 -12.00 8.56
CA THR A 72 -11.97 -11.72 7.13
C THR A 72 -12.91 -10.55 6.87
N LEU A 73 -12.84 -9.93 5.67
CA LEU A 73 -13.83 -8.91 5.30
C LEU A 73 -15.24 -9.48 5.05
N ASP A 74 -15.38 -10.81 4.88
CA ASP A 74 -16.69 -11.44 4.78
C ASP A 74 -17.38 -11.52 6.16
N GLU A 75 -16.61 -11.65 7.24
CA GLU A 75 -17.11 -11.66 8.62
C GLU A 75 -17.16 -10.26 9.23
N THR A 76 -16.23 -9.39 8.82
CA THR A 76 -16.06 -8.02 9.33
C THR A 76 -15.93 -7.06 8.14
N PRO A 77 -17.05 -6.71 7.48
CA PRO A 77 -17.02 -5.98 6.20
C PRO A 77 -16.70 -4.49 6.32
N ARG A 78 -16.58 -3.96 7.53
CA ARG A 78 -16.19 -2.58 7.83
C ARG A 78 -15.13 -2.57 8.92
N LEU A 79 -14.10 -1.78 8.73
CA LEU A 79 -12.99 -1.60 9.67
C LEU A 79 -12.95 -0.17 10.18
N ASP A 80 -12.47 0.03 11.41
CA ASP A 80 -12.32 1.36 11.99
C ASP A 80 -11.09 2.09 11.45
N LEU A 81 -9.99 1.34 11.25
CA LEU A 81 -8.71 1.90 10.87
C LEU A 81 -7.87 0.89 10.10
N THR A 82 -7.34 1.30 8.94
CA THR A 82 -6.23 0.58 8.29
C THR A 82 -4.93 1.36 8.48
N VAL A 83 -3.88 0.66 8.90
CA VAL A 83 -2.51 1.18 8.95
C VAL A 83 -1.66 0.44 7.95
N ASP A 84 -1.07 1.16 7.00
CA ASP A 84 -0.28 0.57 5.92
C ASP A 84 0.90 1.47 5.51
N GLY A 85 1.88 0.91 4.80
CA GLY A 85 2.98 1.66 4.21
C GLY A 85 2.63 2.28 2.86
N ALA A 86 3.57 3.05 2.30
CA ALA A 86 3.51 3.52 0.92
C ALA A 86 4.91 3.52 0.28
N ASP A 87 4.95 3.36 -1.05
CA ASP A 87 6.17 3.48 -1.84
C ASP A 87 6.47 4.94 -2.17
N GLU A 88 5.41 5.75 -2.41
CA GLU A 88 5.45 7.22 -2.54
C GLU A 88 4.21 7.86 -1.93
N ILE A 89 4.37 9.11 -1.45
CA ILE A 89 3.32 9.96 -0.88
C ILE A 89 3.53 11.38 -1.39
N ASP A 90 2.53 11.99 -2.01
CA ASP A 90 2.58 13.41 -2.36
C ASP A 90 1.83 14.32 -1.36
N ASP A 91 1.85 15.63 -1.60
CA ASP A 91 1.24 16.64 -0.72
C ASP A 91 -0.30 16.60 -0.67
N GLN A 92 -0.94 15.87 -1.63
CA GLN A 92 -2.38 15.62 -1.66
C GLN A 92 -2.76 14.30 -0.99
N LEU A 93 -1.81 13.60 -0.35
CA LEU A 93 -1.96 12.23 0.16
C LEU A 93 -2.37 11.23 -0.93
N ARG A 94 -1.94 11.46 -2.18
CA ARG A 94 -2.01 10.45 -3.23
C ARG A 94 -0.79 9.55 -3.07
N LEU A 95 -0.99 8.25 -3.27
CA LEU A 95 0.06 7.27 -2.99
C LEU A 95 0.39 6.43 -4.21
N ILE A 96 1.64 5.99 -4.29
CA ILE A 96 1.99 4.76 -4.98
C ILE A 96 2.22 3.68 -3.93
N LYS A 97 1.56 2.53 -4.13
CA LYS A 97 1.67 1.32 -3.31
C LYS A 97 1.80 0.07 -4.18
N GLY A 98 2.13 -1.05 -3.57
CA GLY A 98 2.22 -2.34 -4.26
C GLY A 98 3.63 -2.82 -4.54
N GLY A 99 4.67 -2.17 -3.99
CA GLY A 99 6.04 -2.66 -4.03
C GLY A 99 6.17 -4.08 -3.47
N GLY A 100 5.42 -4.41 -2.42
CA GLY A 100 5.31 -5.75 -1.83
C GLY A 100 4.44 -6.74 -2.60
N GLY A 101 3.73 -6.31 -3.66
CA GLY A 101 2.89 -7.17 -4.49
C GLY A 101 1.49 -7.46 -3.92
N ALA A 102 1.03 -6.71 -2.92
CA ALA A 102 -0.26 -6.94 -2.24
C ALA A 102 -1.32 -5.87 -2.56
N LEU A 103 -1.06 -5.01 -3.58
CA LEU A 103 -1.82 -3.78 -3.86
C LEU A 103 -3.35 -3.98 -3.94
N LEU A 104 -3.82 -5.10 -4.47
CA LEU A 104 -5.25 -5.39 -4.59
C LEU A 104 -5.90 -5.55 -3.22
N ARG A 105 -5.36 -6.43 -2.37
CA ARG A 105 -5.86 -6.61 -1.00
C ARG A 105 -5.67 -5.35 -0.17
N GLU A 106 -4.52 -4.67 -0.29
CA GLU A 106 -4.27 -3.39 0.38
C GLU A 106 -5.37 -2.37 0.06
N LYS A 107 -5.75 -2.23 -1.23
CA LYS A 107 -6.79 -1.29 -1.63
C LYS A 107 -8.18 -1.71 -1.15
N ILE A 108 -8.51 -3.00 -1.23
CA ILE A 108 -9.80 -3.52 -0.73
C ILE A 108 -9.94 -3.25 0.77
N VAL A 109 -8.90 -3.58 1.57
CA VAL A 109 -8.93 -3.39 3.02
C VAL A 109 -8.99 -1.90 3.39
N ALA A 110 -8.19 -1.06 2.71
CA ALA A 110 -8.21 0.39 2.91
C ALA A 110 -9.58 1.01 2.61
N THR A 111 -10.24 0.59 1.52
CA THR A 111 -11.58 1.10 1.15
C THR A 111 -12.71 0.55 2.00
N ALA A 112 -12.49 -0.56 2.71
CA ALA A 112 -13.42 -1.11 3.69
C ALA A 112 -13.29 -0.45 5.07
N SER A 113 -12.33 0.48 5.25
CA SER A 113 -12.02 1.14 6.51
C SER A 113 -12.58 2.56 6.56
N ASP A 114 -13.02 2.98 7.75
CA ASP A 114 -13.47 4.36 7.99
C ASP A 114 -12.32 5.36 7.87
N ARG A 115 -11.09 4.91 8.16
CA ARG A 115 -9.87 5.71 8.06
C ARG A 115 -8.69 4.88 7.56
N MET A 116 -7.89 5.48 6.69
CA MET A 116 -6.59 4.94 6.31
C MET A 116 -5.46 5.85 6.80
N VAL A 117 -4.55 5.29 7.59
CA VAL A 117 -3.32 5.96 8.04
C VAL A 117 -2.13 5.32 7.36
N VAL A 118 -1.33 6.15 6.71
CA VAL A 118 -0.09 5.74 6.05
C VAL A 118 1.09 5.97 6.97
N ILE A 119 2.00 5.01 7.07
CA ILE A 119 3.23 5.10 7.84
C ILE A 119 4.45 4.99 6.92
N ALA A 120 5.36 5.95 7.01
CA ALA A 120 6.52 6.00 6.13
C ALA A 120 7.72 6.69 6.77
N ASP A 121 8.88 6.52 6.18
CA ASP A 121 10.04 7.39 6.37
C ASP A 121 10.01 8.55 5.35
N GLU A 122 10.76 9.63 5.66
CA GLU A 122 10.77 10.87 4.87
C GLU A 122 11.21 10.68 3.41
N SER A 123 11.90 9.58 3.07
CA SER A 123 12.32 9.31 1.68
C SER A 123 11.16 8.95 0.76
N LYS A 124 9.97 8.64 1.34
CA LYS A 124 8.76 8.29 0.59
C LYS A 124 7.93 9.51 0.18
N VAL A 125 8.25 10.69 0.71
CA VAL A 125 7.54 11.93 0.39
C VAL A 125 8.13 12.52 -0.89
N VAL A 126 7.27 12.72 -1.89
CA VAL A 126 7.64 13.23 -3.21
C VAL A 126 6.77 14.42 -3.60
N THR A 127 7.25 15.26 -4.52
CA THR A 127 6.45 16.36 -5.10
C THR A 127 5.55 15.88 -6.23
N THR A 128 5.96 14.83 -6.95
CA THR A 128 5.23 14.24 -8.07
C THR A 128 5.39 12.74 -8.00
N LEU A 129 4.29 12.00 -8.08
CA LEU A 129 4.30 10.54 -8.10
C LEU A 129 4.99 10.00 -9.36
N GLY A 130 5.61 8.82 -9.26
CA GLY A 130 6.12 8.07 -10.41
C GLY A 130 7.62 7.82 -10.43
N ALA A 131 8.41 8.36 -9.47
CA ALA A 131 9.81 8.00 -9.33
C ALA A 131 9.93 6.52 -8.94
N TYR A 132 9.04 6.03 -8.07
CA TYR A 132 8.84 4.61 -7.86
C TYR A 132 7.99 4.03 -9.01
N PRO A 133 8.38 2.88 -9.61
CA PRO A 133 7.60 2.27 -10.67
C PRO A 133 6.16 1.96 -10.21
N LEU A 134 5.16 2.41 -10.98
CA LEU A 134 3.76 2.13 -10.66
C LEU A 134 3.44 0.64 -10.90
N PRO A 135 3.07 -0.13 -9.88
CA PRO A 135 2.65 -1.50 -10.06
C PRO A 135 1.22 -1.57 -10.60
N VAL A 136 1.00 -2.42 -11.60
CA VAL A 136 -0.33 -2.72 -12.16
C VAL A 136 -0.53 -4.24 -12.09
N GLU A 137 -1.53 -4.68 -11.33
CA GLU A 137 -1.90 -6.09 -11.23
C GLU A 137 -2.75 -6.48 -12.42
N VAL A 138 -2.36 -7.55 -13.12
CA VAL A 138 -2.97 -7.99 -14.38
C VAL A 138 -3.24 -9.49 -14.37
N VAL A 139 -4.31 -9.90 -15.06
CA VAL A 139 -4.59 -11.33 -15.27
C VAL A 139 -3.55 -11.97 -16.18
N ARG A 140 -3.32 -13.26 -16.03
CA ARG A 140 -2.35 -14.01 -16.84
C ARG A 140 -2.76 -14.13 -18.31
N PHE A 141 -4.05 -14.26 -18.56
CA PHE A 141 -4.57 -14.41 -19.93
C PHE A 141 -4.39 -13.11 -20.71
N GLY A 142 -3.75 -13.20 -21.87
CA GLY A 142 -3.55 -12.05 -22.74
C GLY A 142 -2.56 -11.00 -22.22
N LEU A 143 -1.58 -11.40 -21.40
CA LEU A 143 -0.60 -10.51 -20.78
C LEU A 143 0.00 -9.49 -21.75
N LEU A 144 0.54 -9.94 -22.89
CA LEU A 144 1.19 -9.04 -23.86
C LEU A 144 0.20 -8.06 -24.49
N ALA A 145 -1.06 -8.46 -24.71
CA ALA A 145 -2.10 -7.57 -25.19
C ALA A 145 -2.46 -6.51 -24.14
N THR A 146 -2.58 -6.93 -22.86
CA THR A 146 -2.81 -6.02 -21.74
C THR A 146 -1.66 -5.02 -21.56
N MET A 147 -0.41 -5.47 -21.63
CA MET A 147 0.77 -4.59 -21.54
C MET A 147 0.78 -3.53 -22.65
N ARG A 148 0.43 -3.91 -23.89
CA ARG A 148 0.33 -2.97 -25.01
C ARG A 148 -0.76 -1.90 -24.79
N LEU A 149 -1.89 -2.29 -24.19
CA LEU A 149 -2.95 -1.33 -23.84
C LEU A 149 -2.52 -0.40 -22.70
N ILE A 150 -1.81 -0.91 -21.70
CA ILE A 150 -1.21 -0.10 -20.63
C ILE A 150 -0.24 0.93 -21.23
N GLU A 151 0.64 0.50 -22.14
CA GLU A 151 1.59 1.39 -22.83
C GLU A 151 0.88 2.50 -23.64
N ALA A 152 -0.15 2.15 -24.40
CA ALA A 152 -0.93 3.12 -25.15
C ALA A 152 -1.59 4.17 -24.25
N ILE A 153 -2.24 3.73 -23.16
CA ILE A 153 -2.87 4.62 -22.18
C ILE A 153 -1.84 5.47 -21.46
N ALA A 154 -0.67 4.92 -21.11
CA ALA A 154 0.40 5.70 -20.48
C ALA A 154 0.80 6.88 -21.39
N VAL A 155 1.02 6.65 -22.67
CA VAL A 155 1.35 7.71 -23.64
C VAL A 155 0.23 8.75 -23.74
N GLU A 156 -1.03 8.32 -23.84
CA GLU A 156 -2.19 9.22 -23.91
C GLU A 156 -2.34 10.10 -22.67
N THR A 157 -1.90 9.62 -21.49
CA THR A 157 -1.95 10.34 -20.22
C THR A 157 -0.64 11.07 -19.86
N GLY A 158 0.29 11.17 -20.83
CA GLY A 158 1.56 11.89 -20.68
C GLY A 158 2.60 11.15 -19.85
N CYS A 159 2.42 9.83 -19.61
CA CYS A 159 3.37 8.98 -18.93
C CYS A 159 4.26 8.26 -19.93
N HIS A 160 5.57 8.32 -19.72
CA HIS A 160 6.56 7.69 -20.60
C HIS A 160 7.57 6.92 -19.77
N GLY A 161 7.92 5.71 -20.22
CA GLY A 161 8.93 4.93 -19.52
C GLY A 161 8.82 3.44 -19.82
N GLU A 162 9.63 2.67 -19.14
CA GLU A 162 9.70 1.24 -19.35
C GLU A 162 8.56 0.52 -18.61
N ILE A 163 7.94 -0.45 -19.26
CA ILE A 163 6.88 -1.30 -18.72
C ILE A 163 7.37 -2.74 -18.74
N LYS A 164 7.55 -3.33 -17.56
CA LYS A 164 8.10 -4.67 -17.41
C LYS A 164 7.24 -5.56 -16.54
N LEU A 165 7.19 -6.84 -16.90
CA LEU A 165 6.68 -7.87 -16.00
C LEU A 165 7.59 -8.00 -14.78
N ARG A 166 7.00 -7.96 -13.56
CA ARG A 166 7.76 -8.07 -12.32
C ARG A 166 8.44 -9.43 -12.22
N PRO A 167 9.77 -9.48 -12.02
CA PRO A 167 10.47 -10.75 -11.81
C PRO A 167 10.10 -11.34 -10.45
N GLY A 168 9.98 -12.65 -10.40
CA GLY A 168 9.81 -13.41 -9.17
C GLY A 168 11.10 -14.13 -8.78
N LYS A 169 10.98 -15.31 -8.18
CA LYS A 169 12.14 -16.14 -7.83
C LYS A 169 12.60 -16.94 -9.05
N GLY A 170 13.92 -16.90 -9.32
CA GLY A 170 14.50 -17.54 -10.52
C GLY A 170 13.99 -16.88 -11.80
N ASP A 171 13.68 -17.68 -12.83
CA ASP A 171 13.18 -17.21 -14.12
C ASP A 171 11.66 -17.02 -14.17
N ALA A 172 10.94 -17.31 -13.08
CA ALA A 172 9.49 -17.18 -13.02
C ALA A 172 9.06 -15.73 -12.75
N PRO A 173 7.90 -15.28 -13.28
CA PRO A 173 7.34 -13.99 -12.90
C PRO A 173 6.85 -14.00 -11.45
N PHE A 174 6.78 -12.81 -10.84
CA PHE A 174 6.13 -12.63 -9.55
C PHE A 174 4.62 -12.94 -9.67
N VAL A 175 4.09 -13.66 -8.69
CA VAL A 175 2.69 -14.05 -8.62
C VAL A 175 2.10 -13.50 -7.32
N THR A 176 1.00 -12.76 -7.43
CA THR A 176 0.28 -12.20 -6.28
C THR A 176 -0.45 -13.30 -5.49
N ASP A 177 -0.88 -12.99 -4.27
CA ASP A 177 -1.70 -13.90 -3.45
C ASP A 177 -3.01 -14.31 -4.14
N GLN A 178 -3.50 -13.53 -5.11
CA GLN A 178 -4.67 -13.84 -5.94
C GLN A 178 -4.35 -14.63 -7.22
N GLY A 179 -3.06 -14.99 -7.43
CA GLY A 179 -2.61 -15.74 -8.60
C GLY A 179 -2.43 -14.91 -9.87
N ASN A 180 -2.50 -13.58 -9.77
CA ASN A 180 -2.28 -12.64 -10.86
C ASN A 180 -0.78 -12.32 -11.03
N LEU A 181 -0.47 -11.51 -12.04
CA LEU A 181 0.87 -10.98 -12.31
C LEU A 181 0.92 -9.49 -12.01
N ILE A 182 2.14 -8.94 -11.89
CA ILE A 182 2.35 -7.49 -11.76
C ILE A 182 3.20 -7.00 -12.91
N VAL A 183 2.75 -5.91 -13.51
CA VAL A 183 3.51 -5.13 -14.47
C VAL A 183 3.97 -3.86 -13.76
N ASP A 184 5.28 -3.62 -13.71
CA ASP A 184 5.88 -2.41 -13.14
C ASP A 184 6.10 -1.38 -14.25
N CYS A 185 5.52 -0.19 -14.06
CA CYS A 185 5.55 0.91 -15.02
C CYS A 185 6.48 2.02 -14.49
N ALA A 186 7.71 2.08 -14.99
CA ALA A 186 8.75 3.02 -14.57
C ALA A 186 8.62 4.36 -15.33
N PHE A 187 7.64 5.17 -14.96
CA PHE A 187 7.33 6.43 -15.67
C PHE A 187 8.19 7.62 -15.26
N GLY A 188 8.86 7.57 -14.11
CA GLY A 188 9.64 8.68 -13.56
C GLY A 188 8.78 9.84 -13.03
N ALA A 189 7.67 10.15 -13.69
CA ALA A 189 6.66 11.12 -13.26
C ALA A 189 5.29 10.75 -13.82
N ILE A 190 4.23 10.96 -13.01
CA ILE A 190 2.84 10.79 -13.38
C ILE A 190 2.14 12.14 -13.24
N PRO A 191 1.99 12.92 -14.33
CA PRO A 191 1.48 14.28 -14.24
C PRO A 191 -0.02 14.34 -13.85
N GLU A 192 -0.82 13.37 -14.32
CA GLU A 192 -2.28 13.33 -14.11
C GLU A 192 -2.68 11.97 -13.50
N PRO A 193 -2.39 11.70 -12.21
CA PRO A 193 -2.60 10.38 -11.63
C PRO A 193 -4.06 9.93 -11.63
N GLU A 194 -5.03 10.84 -11.48
CA GLU A 194 -6.45 10.55 -11.53
C GLU A 194 -6.88 10.08 -12.94
N VAL A 195 -6.37 10.73 -13.98
CA VAL A 195 -6.66 10.38 -15.38
C VAL A 195 -6.07 9.01 -15.72
N LEU A 196 -4.80 8.78 -15.33
CA LEU A 196 -4.14 7.50 -15.53
C LEU A 196 -4.87 6.37 -14.80
N ALA A 197 -5.21 6.57 -13.51
CA ALA A 197 -5.92 5.59 -12.69
C ALA A 197 -7.25 5.18 -13.32
N PHE A 198 -8.06 6.15 -13.75
CA PHE A 198 -9.33 5.90 -14.40
C PHE A 198 -9.14 5.13 -15.73
N ALA A 199 -8.17 5.51 -16.53
CA ALA A 199 -7.91 4.90 -17.84
C ALA A 199 -7.41 3.44 -17.68
N LEU A 200 -6.50 3.17 -16.73
CA LEU A 200 -6.01 1.82 -16.43
C LEU A 200 -7.15 0.87 -16.04
N LYS A 201 -8.11 1.32 -15.23
CA LYS A 201 -9.27 0.49 -14.81
C LYS A 201 -10.20 0.11 -15.96
N ARG A 202 -10.11 0.75 -17.12
CA ARG A 202 -10.91 0.41 -18.30
C ARG A 202 -10.30 -0.68 -19.16
N ILE A 203 -9.07 -1.10 -18.89
CA ILE A 203 -8.40 -2.20 -19.59
C ILE A 203 -8.91 -3.52 -19.01
N PRO A 204 -9.58 -4.39 -19.80
CA PRO A 204 -10.18 -5.63 -19.27
C PRO A 204 -9.18 -6.56 -18.54
N GLY A 205 -7.92 -6.57 -18.95
CA GLY A 205 -6.88 -7.39 -18.35
C GLY A 205 -6.25 -6.81 -17.08
N VAL A 206 -6.56 -5.56 -16.72
CA VAL A 206 -6.10 -4.91 -15.48
C VAL A 206 -7.05 -5.26 -14.34
N VAL A 207 -6.52 -5.84 -13.27
CA VAL A 207 -7.25 -6.13 -12.05
C VAL A 207 -7.29 -4.88 -11.16
N GLU A 208 -6.10 -4.34 -10.83
CA GLU A 208 -5.96 -3.13 -10.02
C GLU A 208 -4.58 -2.47 -10.29
N HIS A 209 -4.39 -1.25 -9.86
CA HIS A 209 -3.16 -0.48 -9.98
C HIS A 209 -2.74 0.13 -8.65
N GLY A 210 -1.45 0.45 -8.50
CA GLY A 210 -0.85 0.96 -7.27
C GLY A 210 -1.14 2.44 -6.95
N LEU A 211 -1.92 3.16 -7.76
CA LEU A 211 -2.37 4.52 -7.40
C LEU A 211 -3.51 4.43 -6.39
N PHE A 212 -3.29 4.97 -5.19
CA PHE A 212 -4.29 5.11 -4.11
C PHE A 212 -4.64 6.59 -3.99
N LEU A 213 -5.77 6.97 -4.57
CA LEU A 213 -6.20 8.36 -4.73
C LEU A 213 -7.45 8.60 -3.89
N GLY A 214 -7.39 9.62 -3.01
CA GLY A 214 -8.52 9.97 -2.15
C GLY A 214 -8.86 8.93 -1.06
N ILE A 215 -7.95 7.99 -0.76
CA ILE A 215 -8.16 6.92 0.22
C ILE A 215 -7.48 7.24 1.56
N ALA A 216 -6.24 7.76 1.54
CA ALA A 216 -5.51 8.07 2.75
C ALA A 216 -6.05 9.35 3.43
N ASP A 217 -6.22 9.30 4.76
CA ASP A 217 -6.68 10.42 5.60
C ASP A 217 -5.52 11.13 6.30
N LEU A 218 -4.47 10.39 6.60
CA LEU A 218 -3.32 10.85 7.35
C LEU A 218 -2.07 10.08 6.91
N ALA A 219 -0.93 10.76 6.79
CA ALA A 219 0.35 10.09 6.74
C ALA A 219 1.21 10.50 7.96
N ILE A 220 1.77 9.51 8.63
CA ILE A 220 2.72 9.62 9.72
C ILE A 220 4.11 9.36 9.15
N VAL A 221 4.88 10.42 9.02
CA VAL A 221 6.17 10.40 8.35
C VAL A 221 7.29 10.65 9.37
N ALA A 222 8.16 9.67 9.56
CA ALA A 222 9.33 9.82 10.40
C ALA A 222 10.53 10.32 9.59
N GLY A 223 11.22 11.32 10.10
CA GLY A 223 12.38 11.91 9.48
C GLY A 223 13.44 12.33 10.51
N SER A 224 14.50 12.97 10.03
CA SER A 224 15.61 13.42 10.87
C SER A 224 15.20 14.41 11.98
N GLY A 225 14.09 15.12 11.80
CA GLY A 225 13.49 16.05 12.78
C GLY A 225 12.43 15.43 13.69
N GLY A 226 12.19 14.11 13.63
CA GLY A 226 11.17 13.42 14.39
C GLY A 226 9.99 12.95 13.51
N VAL A 227 8.82 12.77 14.12
CA VAL A 227 7.61 12.31 13.43
C VAL A 227 6.76 13.50 13.04
N ASN A 228 6.39 13.58 11.77
CA ASN A 228 5.52 14.61 11.19
C ASN A 228 4.20 13.99 10.73
N LEU A 229 3.12 14.75 10.86
CA LEU A 229 1.80 14.37 10.40
C LEU A 229 1.46 15.17 9.13
N LEU A 230 1.26 14.46 8.02
CA LEU A 230 0.78 15.06 6.78
C LEU A 230 -0.73 14.81 6.65
N ARG A 231 -1.48 15.88 6.37
CA ARG A 231 -2.92 15.86 6.10
C ARG A 231 -3.17 16.46 4.72
N ARG A 232 -4.24 16.06 4.07
CA ARG A 232 -4.63 16.65 2.79
C ARG A 232 -4.80 18.16 2.94
N ALA A 233 -4.22 18.94 2.02
CA ALA A 233 -4.39 20.37 1.99
C ALA A 233 -5.88 20.73 1.81
N GLY A 234 -6.46 21.47 2.77
CA GLY A 234 -7.84 21.92 2.72
C GLY A 234 -8.88 20.97 3.33
N ALA A 235 -8.45 19.95 4.08
CA ALA A 235 -9.34 19.10 4.91
C ALA A 235 -9.50 19.68 6.32
#